data_10a459ab060c86445a651ea1fd98ec30
#
_entry.id   10a459ab060c86445a651ea1fd98ec30
#
_cell.length_a   1.000
_cell.length_b   1.000
_cell.length_c   1.000
_cell.angle_alpha   90.00
_cell.angle_beta   90.00
_cell.angle_gamma   90.00
#
_symmetry.space_group_name_H-M   'P 1'
#
loop_
_entity.id
_entity.type
_entity.pdbx_description
1 polymer ?
#
loop_
_entity_poly.entity_id
_entity_poly.type
_entity_poly.pdbx_seq_one_letter_code
_entity_poly.pdbx_strand_id
1 'polypeptide(L)'
;MSHTLQHPQPPAQTPAAAHPVSAPNPQKRLIAAFGILAIVLIGLNLRAGISSASALYHDLQLVVGYGAFTAALLPSIPTLCFAIAGAATSWLVRRVGVEKAIAIALVTLTAGLALRAVPSVGMLLLGTIVSMSGLAVCNVAMPSFIREHYAHKTAAMTGVYTITMSLGATISAAVSVPLAMQLDSPSLGLAAWAILSVVTLLAFIPIALAAHRRPAAAPSPATSPWKLLKTRQGLLITAFFTIQAIAAYSIISWLPLILIDGGLDPATAGLMLGLAQVVTVVTNIGLLALASRPGGLRLAFMLASGSYLLGAVALLTLPAPAAVAPALLLGFGFGVFALVLVVISKSGSTTADATAMSTVAQSVGYLLGTMGPFGLGLAHSLSGGWTLPLILLVGVAAAQVVLAWLLTATKRDGVSRDRGGRNTGATTAVPLAEGSPA
;
A
#
# COMPACT_ATOMS: atom_id res chain seq x y z
N MET A 1 84.99 -0.30 -19.15
CA MET A 1 84.53 -0.09 -17.79
C MET A 1 83.02 0.21 -17.87
N SER A 2 82.19 -0.80 -17.75
CA SER A 2 80.72 -0.63 -17.84
C SER A 2 80.16 -0.68 -16.41
N HIS A 3 79.63 0.44 -15.95
CA HIS A 3 78.90 0.52 -14.65
C HIS A 3 77.45 0.12 -14.85
N THR A 4 77.11 -1.05 -14.35
CA THR A 4 75.74 -1.55 -14.29
C THR A 4 75.07 -0.88 -13.08
N LEU A 5 74.09 -0.03 -13.29
CA LEU A 5 73.22 0.56 -12.28
C LEU A 5 72.22 -0.52 -11.82
N GLN A 6 72.41 -1.01 -10.59
CA GLN A 6 71.41 -1.85 -9.92
C GLN A 6 70.25 -0.98 -9.45
N HIS A 7 69.03 -1.25 -9.98
CA HIS A 7 67.77 -0.70 -9.45
C HIS A 7 67.45 -1.37 -8.11
N PRO A 8 67.08 -0.62 -7.07
CA PRO A 8 66.63 -1.21 -5.81
C PRO A 8 65.27 -1.92 -6.00
N GLN A 9 65.20 -3.18 -5.56
CA GLN A 9 63.94 -3.91 -5.52
C GLN A 9 62.99 -3.26 -4.48
N PRO A 10 61.66 -3.17 -4.80
CA PRO A 10 60.69 -2.71 -3.80
C PRO A 10 60.57 -3.75 -2.66
N PRO A 11 60.35 -3.26 -1.44
CA PRO A 11 60.24 -4.14 -0.26
C PRO A 11 59.07 -5.14 -0.43
N ALA A 12 59.36 -6.40 -0.10
CA ALA A 12 58.38 -7.50 -0.11
C ALA A 12 57.16 -7.10 0.73
N GLN A 13 55.99 -7.04 0.08
CA GLN A 13 54.72 -6.80 0.75
C GLN A 13 54.45 -8.01 1.66
N THR A 14 54.50 -7.79 2.97
CA THR A 14 54.04 -8.73 4.00
C THR A 14 52.57 -9.10 3.66
N PRO A 15 52.22 -10.42 3.62
CA PRO A 15 50.85 -10.81 3.42
C PRO A 15 49.95 -10.14 4.47
N ALA A 16 48.97 -9.36 4.05
CA ALA A 16 47.97 -8.78 4.93
C ALA A 16 47.33 -9.90 5.73
N ALA A 17 47.49 -9.86 7.06
CA ALA A 17 46.85 -10.80 7.96
C ALA A 17 45.38 -10.89 7.63
N ALA A 18 44.89 -12.08 7.28
CA ALA A 18 43.50 -12.34 7.03
C ALA A 18 42.72 -11.93 8.30
N HIS A 19 41.95 -10.84 8.18
CA HIS A 19 41.05 -10.43 9.26
C HIS A 19 40.14 -11.62 9.56
N PRO A 20 40.06 -12.08 10.83
CA PRO A 20 39.17 -13.16 11.20
C PRO A 20 37.75 -12.72 10.79
N VAL A 21 37.10 -13.52 9.93
CA VAL A 21 35.68 -13.36 9.61
C VAL A 21 34.94 -13.46 10.93
N SER A 22 34.62 -12.32 11.54
CA SER A 22 33.90 -12.27 12.80
C SER A 22 32.60 -13.05 12.62
N ALA A 23 32.35 -14.04 13.47
CA ALA A 23 31.12 -14.82 13.46
C ALA A 23 29.91 -13.86 13.41
N PRO A 24 28.96 -14.10 12.54
CA PRO A 24 27.82 -13.20 12.38
C PRO A 24 27.13 -13.06 13.74
N ASN A 25 26.99 -11.82 14.20
CA ASN A 25 26.36 -11.43 15.45
C ASN A 25 25.05 -12.23 15.61
N PRO A 26 24.88 -13.00 16.73
CA PRO A 26 23.69 -13.83 16.95
C PRO A 26 22.37 -13.05 16.78
N GLN A 27 22.39 -11.76 17.09
CA GLN A 27 21.27 -10.87 16.82
C GLN A 27 20.93 -10.77 15.31
N LYS A 28 21.93 -10.70 14.40
CA LYS A 28 21.69 -10.68 12.96
C LYS A 28 21.07 -11.99 12.46
N ARG A 29 21.43 -13.13 13.05
CA ARG A 29 20.82 -14.43 12.71
C ARG A 29 19.37 -14.53 13.19
N LEU A 30 19.07 -14.07 14.40
CA LEU A 30 17.72 -14.02 14.95
C LEU A 30 16.81 -13.08 14.12
N ILE A 31 17.30 -11.89 13.81
CA ILE A 31 16.56 -10.93 12.97
C ILE A 31 16.33 -11.49 11.55
N ALA A 32 17.30 -12.21 10.97
CA ALA A 32 17.14 -12.82 9.67
C ALA A 32 16.06 -13.92 9.66
N ALA A 33 15.99 -14.75 10.70
CA ALA A 33 15.03 -15.84 10.81
C ALA A 33 13.62 -15.33 11.21
N PHE A 34 13.53 -14.57 12.29
CA PHE A 34 12.24 -14.03 12.78
C PHE A 34 11.70 -12.88 11.93
N GLY A 35 12.56 -12.14 11.25
CA GLY A 35 12.15 -11.00 10.45
C GLY A 35 11.33 -11.39 9.22
N ILE A 36 11.61 -12.52 8.55
CA ILE A 36 10.77 -13.01 7.44
C ILE A 36 9.41 -13.44 7.98
N LEU A 37 9.39 -14.18 9.08
CA LEU A 37 8.15 -14.56 9.75
C LEU A 37 7.34 -13.33 10.16
N ALA A 38 8.00 -12.32 10.72
CA ALA A 38 7.36 -11.06 11.08
C ALA A 38 6.77 -10.32 9.86
N ILE A 39 7.49 -10.26 8.73
CA ILE A 39 7.00 -9.66 7.49
C ILE A 39 5.73 -10.38 7.03
N VAL A 40 5.72 -11.71 7.05
CA VAL A 40 4.56 -12.54 6.67
C VAL A 40 3.38 -12.27 7.61
N LEU A 41 3.59 -12.39 8.91
CA LEU A 41 2.52 -12.24 9.91
C LEU A 41 1.96 -10.81 9.97
N ILE A 42 2.82 -9.78 9.86
CA ILE A 42 2.36 -8.39 9.78
C ILE A 42 1.58 -8.17 8.48
N GLY A 43 2.07 -8.70 7.35
CA GLY A 43 1.35 -8.65 6.09
C GLY A 43 -0.06 -9.23 6.20
N LEU A 44 -0.23 -10.42 6.79
CA LEU A 44 -1.54 -11.04 7.02
C LEU A 44 -2.46 -10.12 7.86
N ASN A 45 -1.95 -9.52 8.93
CA ASN A 45 -2.73 -8.63 9.80
C ASN A 45 -3.23 -7.36 9.10
N LEU A 46 -2.41 -6.79 8.19
CA LEU A 46 -2.67 -5.46 7.63
C LEU A 46 -3.99 -5.31 6.89
N ARG A 47 -4.48 -6.37 6.30
CA ARG A 47 -5.77 -6.37 5.61
C ARG A 47 -6.84 -7.17 6.35
N ALA A 48 -6.44 -8.11 7.22
CA ALA A 48 -7.38 -8.92 7.98
C ALA A 48 -8.32 -8.05 8.83
N GLY A 49 -7.80 -7.03 9.51
CA GLY A 49 -8.60 -6.13 10.36
C GLY A 49 -9.65 -5.29 9.61
N ILE A 50 -9.47 -5.07 8.30
CA ILE A 50 -10.41 -4.33 7.44
C ILE A 50 -11.41 -5.28 6.81
N SER A 51 -10.92 -6.33 6.13
CA SER A 51 -11.77 -7.25 5.38
C SER A 51 -12.66 -8.11 6.27
N SER A 52 -12.20 -8.47 7.49
CA SER A 52 -13.05 -9.14 8.49
C SER A 52 -14.23 -8.27 8.93
N ALA A 53 -13.98 -6.98 9.12
CA ALA A 53 -15.05 -6.05 9.54
C ALA A 53 -16.08 -5.88 8.42
N SER A 54 -15.64 -5.70 7.16
CA SER A 54 -16.57 -5.53 6.05
C SER A 54 -17.46 -6.74 5.82
N ALA A 55 -16.94 -7.95 6.04
CA ALA A 55 -17.73 -9.17 5.94
C ALA A 55 -18.80 -9.32 7.05
N LEU A 56 -18.61 -8.66 8.19
CA LEU A 56 -19.48 -8.75 9.37
C LEU A 56 -20.33 -7.49 9.63
N TYR A 57 -20.26 -6.45 8.81
CA TYR A 57 -21.01 -5.20 9.07
C TYR A 57 -22.51 -5.42 9.18
N HIS A 58 -23.09 -6.30 8.36
CA HIS A 58 -24.51 -6.65 8.42
C HIS A 58 -24.88 -7.26 9.78
N ASP A 59 -24.19 -8.30 10.18
CA ASP A 59 -24.47 -9.03 11.42
C ASP A 59 -24.18 -8.16 12.67
N LEU A 60 -23.12 -7.36 12.62
CA LEU A 60 -22.80 -6.40 13.67
C LEU A 60 -23.90 -5.34 13.84
N GLN A 61 -24.48 -4.87 12.74
CA GLN A 61 -25.57 -3.89 12.79
C GLN A 61 -26.81 -4.48 13.47
N LEU A 62 -27.14 -5.75 13.17
CA LEU A 62 -28.26 -6.44 13.79
C LEU A 62 -28.06 -6.65 15.29
N VAL A 63 -26.86 -7.03 15.74
CA VAL A 63 -26.57 -7.35 17.15
C VAL A 63 -26.29 -6.11 17.97
N VAL A 64 -25.51 -5.15 17.46
CA VAL A 64 -25.08 -3.95 18.20
C VAL A 64 -26.10 -2.81 18.09
N GLY A 65 -26.94 -2.82 17.05
CA GLY A 65 -28.05 -1.87 16.89
C GLY A 65 -27.60 -0.44 16.53
N TYR A 66 -26.52 -0.29 15.76
CA TYR A 66 -26.06 1.04 15.36
C TYR A 66 -26.85 1.62 14.17
N GLY A 67 -27.06 2.94 14.23
CA GLY A 67 -27.80 3.66 13.19
C GLY A 67 -26.98 3.94 11.91
N ALA A 68 -27.66 4.51 10.92
CA ALA A 68 -27.12 4.79 9.56
C ALA A 68 -25.81 5.59 9.57
N PHE A 69 -25.67 6.58 10.44
CA PHE A 69 -24.44 7.39 10.56
C PHE A 69 -23.24 6.52 10.97
N THR A 70 -23.40 5.67 11.98
CA THR A 70 -22.34 4.75 12.42
C THR A 70 -22.02 3.71 11.34
N ALA A 71 -23.05 3.22 10.64
CA ALA A 71 -22.87 2.30 9.51
C ALA A 71 -22.00 2.92 8.40
N ALA A 72 -22.21 4.19 8.06
CA ALA A 72 -21.39 4.91 7.09
C ALA A 72 -19.98 5.26 7.63
N LEU A 73 -19.86 5.55 8.93
CA LEU A 73 -18.61 5.96 9.56
C LEU A 73 -17.62 4.81 9.73
N LEU A 74 -18.07 3.64 10.20
CA LEU A 74 -17.22 2.47 10.49
C LEU A 74 -16.29 2.08 9.32
N PRO A 75 -16.79 1.94 8.08
CA PRO A 75 -15.97 1.60 6.93
C PRO A 75 -14.97 2.69 6.52
N SER A 76 -15.17 3.92 7.01
CA SER A 76 -14.35 5.09 6.66
C SER A 76 -13.20 5.31 7.65
N ILE A 77 -13.27 4.74 8.86
CA ILE A 77 -12.24 4.87 9.90
C ILE A 77 -10.86 4.40 9.42
N PRO A 78 -10.70 3.28 8.69
CA PRO A 78 -9.39 2.83 8.22
C PRO A 78 -8.65 3.87 7.37
N THR A 79 -9.33 4.48 6.41
CA THR A 79 -8.73 5.49 5.53
C THR A 79 -8.36 6.76 6.28
N LEU A 80 -9.20 7.18 7.23
CA LEU A 80 -8.92 8.32 8.11
C LEU A 80 -7.68 8.04 8.98
N CYS A 81 -7.59 6.86 9.56
CA CYS A 81 -6.41 6.45 10.34
C CYS A 81 -5.14 6.42 9.48
N PHE A 82 -5.21 5.95 8.24
CA PHE A 82 -4.06 5.98 7.33
C PHE A 82 -3.61 7.40 6.98
N ALA A 83 -4.54 8.33 6.81
CA ALA A 83 -4.21 9.73 6.55
C ALA A 83 -3.45 10.38 7.73
N ILE A 84 -3.94 10.15 8.94
CA ILE A 84 -3.37 10.75 10.18
C ILE A 84 -2.09 10.02 10.58
N ALA A 85 -2.09 8.69 10.59
CA ALA A 85 -0.96 7.90 11.05
C ALA A 85 0.27 8.02 10.15
N GLY A 86 0.09 8.31 8.85
CA GLY A 86 1.21 8.57 7.94
C GLY A 86 2.14 9.67 8.45
N ALA A 87 1.59 10.76 8.95
CA ALA A 87 2.34 11.86 9.55
C ALA A 87 2.92 11.47 10.93
N ALA A 88 2.11 10.82 11.78
CA ALA A 88 2.49 10.41 13.12
C ALA A 88 3.57 9.31 13.14
N THR A 89 3.55 8.39 12.18
CA THR A 89 4.53 7.28 12.08
C THR A 89 5.95 7.80 11.93
N SER A 90 6.18 8.79 11.09
CA SER A 90 7.52 9.35 10.89
C SER A 90 8.08 9.96 12.17
N TRP A 91 7.23 10.60 12.97
CA TRP A 91 7.61 11.13 14.28
C TRP A 91 7.91 10.00 15.27
N LEU A 92 7.06 8.96 15.33
CA LEU A 92 7.24 7.82 16.23
C LEU A 92 8.53 7.06 15.91
N VAL A 93 8.77 6.75 14.63
CA VAL A 93 10.00 6.05 14.17
C VAL A 93 11.25 6.85 14.52
N ARG A 94 11.24 8.18 14.37
CA ARG A 94 12.38 9.02 14.79
C ARG A 94 12.62 8.96 16.30
N ARG A 95 11.57 8.84 17.12
CA ARG A 95 11.71 8.80 18.59
C ARG A 95 12.17 7.46 19.12
N VAL A 96 11.62 6.37 18.62
CA VAL A 96 11.82 5.03 19.24
C VAL A 96 12.54 4.03 18.33
N GLY A 97 12.74 4.34 17.05
CA GLY A 97 13.23 3.40 16.04
C GLY A 97 12.11 2.63 15.36
N VAL A 98 12.40 2.04 14.18
CA VAL A 98 11.39 1.37 13.35
C VAL A 98 10.83 0.12 14.03
N GLU A 99 11.67 -0.68 14.68
CA GLU A 99 11.28 -1.93 15.34
C GLU A 99 10.34 -1.66 16.54
N LYS A 100 10.71 -0.72 17.40
CA LYS A 100 9.87 -0.37 18.56
C LYS A 100 8.57 0.30 18.13
N ALA A 101 8.60 1.09 17.06
CA ALA A 101 7.38 1.69 16.49
C ALA A 101 6.41 0.62 16.00
N ILE A 102 6.91 -0.43 15.31
CA ILE A 102 6.10 -1.59 14.88
C ILE A 102 5.58 -2.36 16.09
N ALA A 103 6.40 -2.61 17.12
CA ALA A 103 5.94 -3.30 18.33
C ALA A 103 4.81 -2.54 19.05
N ILE A 104 4.95 -1.23 19.23
CA ILE A 104 3.90 -0.36 19.77
C ILE A 104 2.63 -0.45 18.92
N ALA A 105 2.78 -0.40 17.60
CA ALA A 105 1.68 -0.50 16.67
C ALA A 105 0.96 -1.86 16.76
N LEU A 106 1.68 -2.97 16.93
CA LEU A 106 1.11 -4.30 17.13
C LEU A 106 0.36 -4.41 18.47
N VAL A 107 0.89 -3.82 19.55
CA VAL A 107 0.16 -3.73 20.84
C VAL A 107 -1.14 -2.95 20.65
N THR A 108 -1.07 -1.80 19.98
CA THR A 108 -2.24 -0.95 19.71
C THR A 108 -3.26 -1.69 18.84
N LEU A 109 -2.80 -2.40 17.80
CA LEU A 109 -3.65 -3.23 16.94
C LEU A 109 -4.36 -4.32 17.75
N THR A 110 -3.60 -5.07 18.55
CA THR A 110 -4.14 -6.16 19.40
C THR A 110 -5.19 -5.64 20.39
N ALA A 111 -4.87 -4.56 21.09
CA ALA A 111 -5.79 -3.95 22.04
C ALA A 111 -7.08 -3.47 21.35
N GLY A 112 -6.96 -2.81 20.21
CA GLY A 112 -8.12 -2.34 19.45
C GLY A 112 -8.99 -3.50 18.92
N LEU A 113 -8.37 -4.58 18.43
CA LEU A 113 -9.10 -5.77 17.99
C LEU A 113 -9.82 -6.45 19.16
N ALA A 114 -9.17 -6.56 20.33
CA ALA A 114 -9.77 -7.12 21.54
C ALA A 114 -10.97 -6.28 22.06
N LEU A 115 -10.89 -4.95 21.99
CA LEU A 115 -12.00 -4.05 22.37
C LEU A 115 -13.28 -4.31 21.56
N ARG A 116 -13.17 -4.80 20.33
CA ARG A 116 -14.30 -5.13 19.46
C ARG A 116 -15.09 -6.36 19.94
N ALA A 117 -14.57 -7.13 20.91
CA ALA A 117 -15.30 -8.24 21.52
C ALA A 117 -16.53 -7.77 22.29
N VAL A 118 -16.52 -6.53 22.79
CA VAL A 118 -17.64 -5.99 23.56
C VAL A 118 -18.72 -5.50 22.59
N PRO A 119 -19.97 -6.06 22.63
CA PRO A 119 -21.03 -5.75 21.70
C PRO A 119 -21.69 -4.39 22.05
N SER A 120 -20.97 -3.29 21.89
CA SER A 120 -21.48 -1.94 22.05
C SER A 120 -20.95 -1.01 20.97
N VAL A 121 -21.75 -0.01 20.57
CA VAL A 121 -21.38 0.96 19.53
C VAL A 121 -20.09 1.69 19.90
N GLY A 122 -19.96 2.13 21.17
CA GLY A 122 -18.78 2.85 21.63
C GLY A 122 -17.50 2.01 21.56
N MET A 123 -17.56 0.74 21.99
CA MET A 123 -16.41 -0.18 21.95
C MET A 123 -16.06 -0.61 20.52
N LEU A 124 -17.06 -0.80 19.66
CA LEU A 124 -16.84 -1.09 18.25
C LEU A 124 -16.12 0.07 17.54
N LEU A 125 -16.57 1.31 17.75
CA LEU A 125 -15.92 2.51 17.21
C LEU A 125 -14.52 2.71 17.77
N LEU A 126 -14.38 2.69 19.10
CA LEU A 126 -13.09 2.88 19.78
C LEU A 126 -12.09 1.79 19.36
N GLY A 127 -12.51 0.52 19.41
CA GLY A 127 -11.70 -0.61 18.98
C GLY A 127 -11.29 -0.51 17.51
N THR A 128 -12.17 0.01 16.66
CA THR A 128 -11.85 0.26 15.25
C THR A 128 -10.81 1.37 15.09
N ILE A 129 -10.97 2.51 15.77
CA ILE A 129 -10.00 3.61 15.72
C ILE A 129 -8.63 3.14 16.24
N VAL A 130 -8.61 2.49 17.39
CA VAL A 130 -7.36 2.02 18.03
C VAL A 130 -6.67 0.98 17.13
N SER A 131 -7.39 -0.06 16.68
CA SER A 131 -6.80 -1.10 15.83
C SER A 131 -6.31 -0.55 14.50
N MET A 132 -7.10 0.30 13.82
CA MET A 132 -6.73 0.88 12.55
C MET A 132 -5.57 1.86 12.66
N SER A 133 -5.42 2.56 13.80
CA SER A 133 -4.25 3.39 14.05
C SER A 133 -2.97 2.57 14.16
N GLY A 134 -2.99 1.46 14.89
CA GLY A 134 -1.87 0.52 14.95
C GLY A 134 -1.53 -0.06 13.58
N LEU A 135 -2.54 -0.49 12.84
CA LEU A 135 -2.41 -1.04 11.50
C LEU A 135 -1.81 -0.02 10.51
N ALA A 136 -2.21 1.24 10.60
CA ALA A 136 -1.68 2.31 9.76
C ALA A 136 -0.20 2.59 10.04
N VAL A 137 0.23 2.56 11.31
CA VAL A 137 1.65 2.67 11.68
C VAL A 137 2.45 1.51 11.12
N CYS A 138 1.98 0.26 11.25
CA CYS A 138 2.62 -0.90 10.65
C CYS A 138 2.77 -0.76 9.13
N ASN A 139 1.71 -0.32 8.43
CA ASN A 139 1.72 -0.15 6.98
C ASN A 139 2.78 0.86 6.50
N VAL A 140 2.98 1.96 7.24
CA VAL A 140 3.97 3.00 6.91
C VAL A 140 5.38 2.60 7.33
N ALA A 141 5.54 1.88 8.46
CA ALA A 141 6.85 1.50 8.99
C ALA A 141 7.46 0.27 8.28
N MET A 142 6.65 -0.68 7.76
CA MET A 142 7.14 -1.92 7.15
C MET A 142 8.08 -1.73 5.96
N PRO A 143 7.83 -0.83 4.98
CA PRO A 143 8.79 -0.60 3.91
C PRO A 143 10.15 -0.09 4.42
N SER A 144 10.18 0.66 5.52
CA SER A 144 11.41 1.13 6.16
C SER A 144 12.13 -0.02 6.85
N PHE A 145 11.41 -0.87 7.57
CA PHE A 145 11.94 -2.10 8.18
C PHE A 145 12.57 -3.03 7.13
N ILE A 146 11.87 -3.28 6.02
CA ILE A 146 12.37 -4.13 4.93
C ILE A 146 13.66 -3.54 4.33
N ARG A 147 13.71 -2.23 4.07
CA ARG A 147 14.92 -1.56 3.54
C ARG A 147 16.10 -1.63 4.50
N GLU A 148 15.84 -1.50 5.79
CA GLU A 148 16.91 -1.49 6.81
C GLU A 148 17.51 -2.88 7.03
N HIS A 149 16.67 -3.91 7.07
CA HIS A 149 17.11 -5.28 7.42
C HIS A 149 17.37 -6.18 6.21
N TYR A 150 16.78 -5.87 5.05
CA TYR A 150 16.83 -6.70 3.85
C TYR A 150 17.25 -5.90 2.60
N ALA A 151 18.25 -5.01 2.74
CA ALA A 151 18.69 -4.10 1.66
C ALA A 151 18.97 -4.83 0.33
N HIS A 152 19.64 -6.01 0.38
CA HIS A 152 19.94 -6.80 -0.83
C HIS A 152 18.77 -7.62 -1.37
N LYS A 153 17.67 -7.75 -0.61
CA LYS A 153 16.46 -8.53 -0.97
C LYS A 153 15.20 -7.70 -0.86
N THR A 154 15.30 -6.38 -0.90
CA THR A 154 14.18 -5.45 -0.69
C THR A 154 13.00 -5.76 -1.61
N ALA A 155 13.25 -5.99 -2.90
CA ALA A 155 12.19 -6.31 -3.86
C ALA A 155 11.47 -7.63 -3.52
N ALA A 156 12.21 -8.68 -3.18
CA ALA A 156 11.64 -9.97 -2.81
C ALA A 156 10.82 -9.88 -1.51
N MET A 157 11.35 -9.21 -0.48
CA MET A 157 10.65 -9.05 0.81
C MET A 157 9.41 -8.14 0.69
N THR A 158 9.47 -7.12 -0.15
CA THR A 158 8.28 -6.31 -0.48
C THR A 158 7.24 -7.14 -1.21
N GLY A 159 7.67 -8.03 -2.12
CA GLY A 159 6.78 -8.99 -2.79
C GLY A 159 6.09 -9.94 -1.79
N VAL A 160 6.86 -10.56 -0.88
CA VAL A 160 6.32 -11.41 0.20
C VAL A 160 5.30 -10.63 1.03
N TYR A 161 5.65 -9.43 1.48
CA TYR A 161 4.77 -8.55 2.24
C TYR A 161 3.45 -8.25 1.51
N THR A 162 3.51 -7.91 0.22
CA THR A 162 2.33 -7.58 -0.58
C THR A 162 1.44 -8.80 -0.82
N ILE A 163 2.04 -9.95 -1.10
CA ILE A 163 1.31 -11.22 -1.27
C ILE A 163 0.61 -11.61 0.03
N THR A 164 1.30 -11.53 1.16
CA THR A 164 0.72 -11.88 2.47
C THR A 164 -0.38 -10.91 2.90
N MET A 165 -0.28 -9.62 2.56
CA MET A 165 -1.40 -8.67 2.73
C MET A 165 -2.65 -9.12 2.01
N SER A 166 -2.53 -9.53 0.76
CA SER A 166 -3.69 -9.99 -0.04
C SER A 166 -4.22 -11.32 0.47
N LEU A 167 -3.35 -12.25 0.88
CA LEU A 167 -3.77 -13.50 1.53
C LEU A 167 -4.52 -13.22 2.84
N GLY A 168 -4.04 -12.29 3.66
CA GLY A 168 -4.71 -11.86 4.87
C GLY A 168 -6.12 -11.30 4.61
N ALA A 169 -6.25 -10.48 3.56
CA ALA A 169 -7.55 -9.97 3.13
C ALA A 169 -8.50 -11.09 2.68
N THR A 170 -8.00 -12.01 1.86
CA THR A 170 -8.78 -13.16 1.36
C THR A 170 -9.25 -14.06 2.48
N ILE A 171 -8.32 -14.50 3.33
CA ILE A 171 -8.62 -15.42 4.43
C ILE A 171 -9.63 -14.77 5.40
N SER A 172 -9.41 -13.50 5.75
CA SER A 172 -10.31 -12.82 6.69
C SER A 172 -11.70 -12.57 6.12
N ALA A 173 -11.81 -12.22 4.84
CA ALA A 173 -13.10 -12.04 4.19
C ALA A 173 -13.88 -13.37 4.13
N ALA A 174 -13.19 -14.50 3.85
CA ALA A 174 -13.82 -15.80 3.73
C ALA A 174 -14.17 -16.46 5.08
N VAL A 175 -13.31 -16.26 6.10
CA VAL A 175 -13.40 -17.01 7.37
C VAL A 175 -14.19 -16.27 8.44
N SER A 176 -14.33 -14.93 8.35
CA SER A 176 -14.93 -14.15 9.46
C SER A 176 -16.39 -14.47 9.71
N VAL A 177 -17.20 -14.71 8.67
CA VAL A 177 -18.61 -15.07 8.83
C VAL A 177 -18.76 -16.49 9.43
N PRO A 178 -18.13 -17.56 8.88
CA PRO A 178 -18.13 -18.87 9.52
C PRO A 178 -17.63 -18.85 10.98
N LEU A 179 -16.62 -18.07 11.27
CA LEU A 179 -16.07 -17.95 12.63
C LEU A 179 -17.05 -17.26 13.59
N ALA A 180 -17.74 -16.21 13.13
CA ALA A 180 -18.79 -15.55 13.89
C ALA A 180 -19.97 -16.48 14.19
N MET A 181 -20.36 -17.30 13.23
CA MET A 181 -21.41 -18.33 13.41
C MET A 181 -20.99 -19.39 14.43
N GLN A 182 -19.75 -19.90 14.40
CA GLN A 182 -19.25 -20.87 15.37
C GLN A 182 -19.15 -20.31 16.80
N LEU A 183 -18.92 -18.99 16.93
CA LEU A 183 -18.82 -18.31 18.22
C LEU A 183 -20.16 -17.73 18.69
N ASP A 184 -21.24 -17.93 17.94
CA ASP A 184 -22.57 -17.34 18.15
C ASP A 184 -22.52 -15.81 18.44
N SER A 185 -21.50 -15.13 17.87
CA SER A 185 -21.28 -13.69 18.10
C SER A 185 -20.46 -13.05 16.99
N PRO A 186 -21.03 -12.08 16.24
CA PRO A 186 -20.28 -11.30 15.27
C PRO A 186 -19.14 -10.48 15.90
N SER A 187 -19.34 -9.98 17.13
CA SER A 187 -18.31 -9.25 17.87
C SER A 187 -17.12 -10.11 18.25
N LEU A 188 -17.36 -11.35 18.70
CA LEU A 188 -16.30 -12.32 18.98
C LEU A 188 -15.61 -12.80 17.69
N GLY A 189 -16.38 -13.05 16.61
CA GLY A 189 -15.84 -13.39 15.30
C GLY A 189 -14.88 -12.30 14.78
N LEU A 190 -15.23 -11.01 14.99
CA LEU A 190 -14.38 -9.90 14.64
C LEU A 190 -13.15 -9.78 15.57
N ALA A 191 -13.32 -9.97 16.87
CA ALA A 191 -12.24 -9.89 17.85
C ALA A 191 -11.26 -11.08 17.78
N ALA A 192 -11.67 -12.23 17.25
CA ALA A 192 -10.81 -13.40 17.10
C ALA A 192 -9.56 -13.13 16.27
N TRP A 193 -9.58 -12.16 15.38
CA TRP A 193 -8.39 -11.71 14.63
C TRP A 193 -7.31 -11.10 15.53
N ALA A 194 -7.64 -10.74 16.80
CA ALA A 194 -6.65 -10.37 17.80
C ALA A 194 -5.65 -11.50 18.08
N ILE A 195 -6.04 -12.78 17.94
CA ILE A 195 -5.16 -13.93 18.12
C ILE A 195 -3.99 -13.86 17.13
N LEU A 196 -4.29 -13.60 15.85
CA LEU A 196 -3.25 -13.43 14.83
C LEU A 196 -2.33 -12.25 15.18
N SER A 197 -2.88 -11.16 15.70
CA SER A 197 -2.10 -9.99 16.11
C SER A 197 -1.21 -10.30 17.34
N VAL A 198 -1.71 -11.06 18.32
CA VAL A 198 -0.91 -11.54 19.47
C VAL A 198 0.24 -12.42 19.02
N VAL A 199 -0.03 -13.41 18.15
CA VAL A 199 1.03 -14.29 17.59
C VAL A 199 2.08 -13.46 16.86
N THR A 200 1.64 -12.46 16.08
CA THR A 200 2.56 -11.54 15.39
C THR A 200 3.40 -10.73 16.36
N LEU A 201 2.77 -10.18 17.41
CA LEU A 201 3.46 -9.43 18.44
C LEU A 201 4.51 -10.29 19.14
N LEU A 202 4.15 -11.51 19.56
CA LEU A 202 5.07 -12.45 20.22
C LEU A 202 6.27 -12.81 19.31
N ALA A 203 6.02 -13.03 18.01
CA ALA A 203 7.08 -13.29 17.03
C ALA A 203 7.98 -12.05 16.81
N PHE A 204 7.44 -10.83 16.99
CA PHE A 204 8.16 -9.59 16.78
C PHE A 204 8.92 -9.07 18.01
N ILE A 205 8.51 -9.44 19.21
CA ILE A 205 9.15 -9.00 20.49
C ILE A 205 10.67 -9.20 20.48
N PRO A 206 11.24 -10.37 20.08
CA PRO A 206 12.70 -10.55 20.06
C PRO A 206 13.42 -9.52 19.19
N ILE A 207 12.81 -9.14 18.06
CA ILE A 207 13.36 -8.13 17.13
C ILE A 207 13.34 -6.76 17.79
N ALA A 208 12.22 -6.39 18.42
CA ALA A 208 12.06 -5.09 19.07
C ALA A 208 12.99 -4.91 20.29
N LEU A 209 13.22 -5.98 21.06
CA LEU A 209 14.12 -5.97 22.21
C LEU A 209 15.61 -5.95 21.81
N ALA A 210 15.95 -6.62 20.70
CA ALA A 210 17.31 -6.63 20.15
C ALA A 210 17.65 -5.31 19.42
N ALA A 211 16.68 -4.47 19.16
CA ALA A 211 16.86 -3.21 18.44
C ALA A 211 17.65 -2.19 19.25
N HIS A 212 18.84 -1.86 18.78
CA HIS A 212 19.64 -0.76 19.31
C HIS A 212 19.17 0.55 18.66
N ARG A 213 19.06 1.60 19.49
CA ARG A 213 18.70 2.94 18.99
C ARG A 213 19.78 3.43 18.03
N ARG A 214 19.52 3.36 16.73
CA ARG A 214 20.37 4.01 15.73
C ARG A 214 19.99 5.50 15.67
N PRO A 215 20.95 6.41 15.60
CA PRO A 215 20.65 7.81 15.32
C PRO A 215 19.83 7.86 14.01
N ALA A 216 18.72 8.57 14.04
CA ALA A 216 17.98 8.82 12.81
C ALA A 216 18.90 9.55 11.83
N ALA A 217 18.98 9.07 10.59
CA ALA A 217 19.71 9.79 9.54
C ALA A 217 19.19 11.22 9.47
N ALA A 218 20.10 12.18 9.36
CA ALA A 218 19.74 13.58 9.21
C ALA A 218 18.75 13.75 8.06
N PRO A 219 17.73 14.60 8.22
CA PRO A 219 16.76 14.83 7.15
C PRO A 219 17.52 15.36 5.93
N SER A 220 17.52 14.62 4.82
CA SER A 220 17.97 15.18 3.54
C SER A 220 17.10 16.39 3.21
N PRO A 221 17.67 17.48 2.67
CA PRO A 221 16.89 18.61 2.22
C PRO A 221 15.96 18.15 1.09
N ALA A 222 14.70 17.90 1.46
CA ALA A 222 13.67 17.52 0.52
C ALA A 222 12.89 18.75 0.08
N THR A 223 12.43 18.75 -1.15
CA THR A 223 11.44 19.72 -1.61
C THR A 223 10.21 19.65 -0.71
N SER A 224 9.67 20.81 -0.30
CA SER A 224 8.47 20.82 0.54
C SER A 224 7.34 20.03 -0.15
N PRO A 225 6.70 19.07 0.53
CA PRO A 225 5.61 18.27 -0.05
C PRO A 225 4.50 19.14 -0.69
N TRP A 226 4.17 20.26 -0.07
CA TRP A 226 3.15 21.20 -0.56
C TRP A 226 3.55 21.93 -1.85
N LYS A 227 4.87 22.13 -2.11
CA LYS A 227 5.32 22.66 -3.40
C LYS A 227 5.13 21.66 -4.53
N LEU A 228 5.31 20.37 -4.25
CA LEU A 228 5.07 19.30 -5.23
C LEU A 228 3.60 19.22 -5.62
N LEU A 229 2.67 19.42 -4.68
CA LEU A 229 1.23 19.45 -4.97
C LEU A 229 0.83 20.57 -5.93
N LYS A 230 1.57 21.68 -5.97
CA LYS A 230 1.32 22.80 -6.90
C LYS A 230 1.77 22.51 -8.34
N THR A 231 2.54 21.45 -8.56
CA THR A 231 2.93 21.05 -9.92
C THR A 231 1.81 20.27 -10.60
N ARG A 232 1.66 20.41 -11.92
CA ARG A 232 0.66 19.67 -12.71
C ARG A 232 0.79 18.16 -12.49
N GLN A 233 2.03 17.64 -12.47
CA GLN A 233 2.28 16.22 -12.24
C GLN A 233 1.90 15.79 -10.82
N GLY A 234 2.30 16.56 -9.81
CA GLY A 234 1.97 16.27 -8.41
C GLY A 234 0.46 16.30 -8.15
N LEU A 235 -0.23 17.28 -8.74
CA LEU A 235 -1.69 17.37 -8.67
C LEU A 235 -2.37 16.14 -9.31
N LEU A 236 -1.93 15.74 -10.52
CA LEU A 236 -2.49 14.57 -11.21
C LEU A 236 -2.23 13.27 -10.46
N ILE A 237 -1.03 13.09 -9.90
CA ILE A 237 -0.69 11.92 -9.07
C ILE A 237 -1.60 11.88 -7.84
N THR A 238 -1.75 13.01 -7.14
CA THR A 238 -2.56 13.07 -5.92
C THR A 238 -4.04 12.87 -6.23
N ALA A 239 -4.56 13.52 -7.28
CA ALA A 239 -5.95 13.35 -7.71
C ALA A 239 -6.24 11.91 -8.11
N PHE A 240 -5.34 11.28 -8.89
CA PHE A 240 -5.48 9.87 -9.27
C PHE A 240 -5.45 8.95 -8.04
N PHE A 241 -4.51 9.17 -7.12
CA PHE A 241 -4.43 8.39 -5.88
C PHE A 241 -5.71 8.54 -5.04
N THR A 242 -6.25 9.77 -4.95
CA THR A 242 -7.51 10.05 -4.23
C THR A 242 -8.68 9.29 -4.84
N ILE A 243 -8.91 9.40 -6.14
CA ILE A 243 -10.03 8.74 -6.82
C ILE A 243 -9.90 7.21 -6.71
N GLN A 244 -8.68 6.68 -6.88
CA GLN A 244 -8.41 5.26 -6.71
C GLN A 244 -8.67 4.80 -5.26
N ALA A 245 -8.30 5.62 -4.25
CA ALA A 245 -8.57 5.30 -2.85
C ALA A 245 -10.07 5.33 -2.55
N ILE A 246 -10.81 6.35 -3.02
CA ILE A 246 -12.27 6.40 -2.96
C ILE A 246 -12.87 5.11 -3.53
N ALA A 247 -12.50 4.76 -4.76
CA ALA A 247 -13.00 3.59 -5.46
C ALA A 247 -12.72 2.30 -4.69
N ALA A 248 -11.44 2.02 -4.38
CA ALA A 248 -11.01 0.77 -3.77
C ALA A 248 -11.60 0.56 -2.37
N TYR A 249 -11.55 1.58 -1.51
CA TYR A 249 -12.06 1.44 -0.14
C TYR A 249 -13.58 1.37 -0.10
N SER A 250 -14.29 1.99 -1.03
CA SER A 250 -15.74 1.82 -1.17
C SER A 250 -16.11 0.35 -1.44
N ILE A 251 -15.46 -0.28 -2.40
CA ILE A 251 -15.72 -1.70 -2.72
C ILE A 251 -15.24 -2.62 -1.61
N ILE A 252 -14.05 -2.44 -1.06
CA ILE A 252 -13.55 -3.27 0.04
C ILE A 252 -14.52 -3.23 1.23
N SER A 253 -15.12 -2.08 1.49
CA SER A 253 -16.03 -1.89 2.62
C SER A 253 -17.45 -2.40 2.37
N TRP A 254 -17.98 -2.20 1.19
CA TRP A 254 -19.41 -2.39 0.94
C TRP A 254 -19.75 -3.58 0.05
N LEU A 255 -18.78 -4.17 -0.68
CA LEU A 255 -19.07 -5.28 -1.59
C LEU A 255 -19.83 -6.44 -0.92
N PRO A 256 -19.43 -6.93 0.29
CA PRO A 256 -20.20 -7.99 0.92
C PRO A 256 -21.66 -7.60 1.17
N LEU A 257 -21.89 -6.40 1.73
CA LEU A 257 -23.26 -5.94 2.03
C LEU A 257 -24.09 -5.72 0.75
N ILE A 258 -23.50 -5.16 -0.30
CA ILE A 258 -24.18 -5.01 -1.61
C ILE A 258 -24.67 -6.36 -2.12
N LEU A 259 -23.87 -7.41 -1.96
CA LEU A 259 -24.21 -8.76 -2.42
C LEU A 259 -25.22 -9.44 -1.50
N ILE A 260 -25.15 -9.23 -0.18
CA ILE A 260 -26.10 -9.76 0.81
C ILE A 260 -27.49 -9.14 0.56
N ASP A 261 -27.57 -7.82 0.42
CA ASP A 261 -28.82 -7.11 0.12
C ASP A 261 -29.39 -7.49 -1.26
N GLY A 262 -28.52 -7.97 -2.17
CA GLY A 262 -28.90 -8.54 -3.46
C GLY A 262 -29.34 -10.01 -3.39
N GLY A 263 -29.33 -10.64 -2.21
CA GLY A 263 -29.81 -12.00 -1.95
C GLY A 263 -28.74 -13.09 -1.90
N LEU A 264 -27.44 -12.78 -1.87
CA LEU A 264 -26.40 -13.77 -1.59
C LEU A 264 -26.31 -14.04 -0.08
N ASP A 265 -25.96 -15.29 0.25
CA ASP A 265 -25.62 -15.60 1.62
C ASP A 265 -24.32 -14.89 2.08
N PRO A 266 -24.21 -14.56 3.38
CA PRO A 266 -23.08 -13.78 3.90
C PRO A 266 -21.70 -14.44 3.66
N ALA A 267 -21.60 -15.76 3.73
CA ALA A 267 -20.34 -16.47 3.51
C ALA A 267 -19.90 -16.36 2.05
N THR A 268 -20.81 -16.56 1.09
CA THR A 268 -20.52 -16.37 -0.33
C THR A 268 -20.18 -14.92 -0.66
N ALA A 269 -20.87 -13.94 -0.07
CA ALA A 269 -20.56 -12.54 -0.25
C ALA A 269 -19.14 -12.19 0.23
N GLY A 270 -18.72 -12.73 1.38
CA GLY A 270 -17.34 -12.62 1.88
C GLY A 270 -16.32 -13.29 0.94
N LEU A 271 -16.65 -14.45 0.38
CA LEU A 271 -15.80 -15.14 -0.61
C LEU A 271 -15.62 -14.31 -1.89
N MET A 272 -16.62 -13.56 -2.35
CA MET A 272 -16.50 -12.68 -3.52
C MET A 272 -15.49 -11.54 -3.27
N LEU A 273 -15.50 -10.95 -2.09
CA LEU A 273 -14.46 -9.99 -1.71
C LEU A 273 -13.08 -10.66 -1.65
N GLY A 274 -12.99 -11.85 -1.08
CA GLY A 274 -11.78 -12.67 -1.06
C GLY A 274 -11.24 -12.95 -2.47
N LEU A 275 -12.11 -13.33 -3.39
CA LEU A 275 -11.78 -13.58 -4.80
C LEU A 275 -11.19 -12.32 -5.47
N ALA A 276 -11.82 -11.15 -5.27
CA ALA A 276 -11.30 -9.89 -5.80
C ALA A 276 -9.88 -9.61 -5.27
N GLN A 277 -9.60 -9.90 -4.00
CA GLN A 277 -8.29 -9.70 -3.41
C GLN A 277 -7.22 -10.67 -3.97
N VAL A 278 -7.57 -11.93 -4.21
CA VAL A 278 -6.66 -12.92 -4.85
C VAL A 278 -6.33 -12.48 -6.29
N VAL A 279 -7.35 -12.10 -7.06
CA VAL A 279 -7.16 -11.60 -8.43
C VAL A 279 -6.21 -10.42 -8.46
N THR A 280 -6.29 -9.52 -7.48
CA THR A 280 -5.38 -8.37 -7.36
C THR A 280 -3.90 -8.78 -7.27
N VAL A 281 -3.58 -9.89 -6.58
CA VAL A 281 -2.18 -10.38 -6.48
C VAL A 281 -1.64 -10.76 -7.84
N VAL A 282 -2.39 -11.60 -8.57
CA VAL A 282 -2.00 -12.07 -9.90
C VAL A 282 -1.89 -10.89 -10.87
N THR A 283 -2.86 -10.01 -10.81
CA THR A 283 -2.94 -8.82 -11.67
C THR A 283 -1.77 -7.86 -11.43
N ASN A 284 -1.39 -7.63 -10.17
CA ASN A 284 -0.24 -6.78 -9.84
C ASN A 284 1.03 -7.25 -10.55
N ILE A 285 1.30 -8.56 -10.58
CA ILE A 285 2.47 -9.12 -11.27
C ILE A 285 2.39 -8.82 -12.77
N GLY A 286 1.26 -9.11 -13.40
CA GLY A 286 1.05 -8.89 -14.83
C GLY A 286 1.11 -7.41 -15.24
N LEU A 287 0.43 -6.55 -14.48
CA LEU A 287 0.40 -5.10 -14.76
C LEU A 287 1.77 -4.44 -14.55
N LEU A 288 2.53 -4.83 -13.52
CA LEU A 288 3.88 -4.31 -13.30
C LEU A 288 4.85 -4.78 -14.39
N ALA A 289 4.75 -6.04 -14.81
CA ALA A 289 5.51 -6.56 -15.95
C ALA A 289 5.15 -5.83 -17.25
N LEU A 290 3.87 -5.55 -17.49
CA LEU A 290 3.43 -4.77 -18.64
C LEU A 290 3.94 -3.32 -18.55
N ALA A 291 3.83 -2.68 -17.39
CA ALA A 291 4.26 -1.30 -17.18
C ALA A 291 5.78 -1.09 -17.32
N SER A 292 6.59 -2.15 -17.21
CA SER A 292 8.03 -2.10 -17.42
C SER A 292 8.42 -2.04 -18.91
N ARG A 293 7.51 -2.40 -19.82
CA ARG A 293 7.74 -2.37 -21.27
C ARG A 293 7.61 -0.95 -21.83
N PRO A 294 8.32 -0.60 -22.93
CA PRO A 294 8.15 0.70 -23.58
C PRO A 294 6.68 0.93 -23.99
N GLY A 295 6.09 2.04 -23.50
CA GLY A 295 4.67 2.36 -23.73
C GLY A 295 3.67 1.55 -22.92
N GLY A 296 4.09 0.49 -22.19
CA GLY A 296 3.21 -0.43 -21.46
C GLY A 296 2.55 0.21 -20.22
N LEU A 297 3.15 1.24 -19.65
CA LEU A 297 2.59 1.91 -18.46
C LEU A 297 1.18 2.46 -18.73
N ARG A 298 0.97 3.13 -19.86
CA ARG A 298 -0.35 3.67 -20.24
C ARG A 298 -1.37 2.56 -20.43
N LEU A 299 -0.98 1.50 -21.16
CA LEU A 299 -1.86 0.35 -21.38
C LEU A 299 -2.25 -0.32 -20.04
N ALA A 300 -1.29 -0.50 -19.12
CA ALA A 300 -1.55 -1.07 -17.81
C ALA A 300 -2.54 -0.23 -17.00
N PHE A 301 -2.37 1.10 -16.97
CA PHE A 301 -3.32 2.02 -16.31
C PHE A 301 -4.71 1.96 -16.92
N MET A 302 -4.82 1.94 -18.25
CA MET A 302 -6.10 1.89 -18.96
C MET A 302 -6.80 0.55 -18.76
N LEU A 303 -6.07 -0.58 -18.82
CA LEU A 303 -6.65 -1.89 -18.56
C LEU A 303 -7.17 -2.02 -17.13
N ALA A 304 -6.37 -1.63 -16.14
CA ALA A 304 -6.79 -1.71 -14.74
C ALA A 304 -7.97 -0.78 -14.43
N SER A 305 -7.90 0.49 -14.85
CA SER A 305 -8.98 1.45 -14.60
C SER A 305 -10.26 1.10 -15.39
N GLY A 306 -10.12 0.63 -16.63
CA GLY A 306 -11.23 0.17 -17.46
C GLY A 306 -11.90 -1.07 -16.88
N SER A 307 -11.12 -2.05 -16.39
CA SER A 307 -11.65 -3.23 -15.71
C SER A 307 -12.42 -2.84 -14.44
N TYR A 308 -11.90 -1.88 -13.66
CA TYR A 308 -12.61 -1.39 -12.48
C TYR A 308 -13.97 -0.76 -12.86
N LEU A 309 -13.99 0.07 -13.92
CA LEU A 309 -15.23 0.67 -14.43
C LEU A 309 -16.23 -0.40 -14.88
N LEU A 310 -15.77 -1.39 -15.66
CA LEU A 310 -16.62 -2.51 -16.09
C LEU A 310 -17.15 -3.30 -14.89
N GLY A 311 -16.33 -3.51 -13.86
CA GLY A 311 -16.73 -4.18 -12.62
C GLY A 311 -17.79 -3.39 -11.84
N ALA A 312 -17.65 -2.06 -11.76
CA ALA A 312 -18.66 -1.19 -11.13
C ALA A 312 -19.99 -1.19 -11.92
N VAL A 313 -19.92 -1.15 -13.25
CA VAL A 313 -21.10 -1.28 -14.12
C VAL A 313 -21.75 -2.66 -13.96
N ALA A 314 -20.94 -3.73 -13.91
CA ALA A 314 -21.45 -5.09 -13.70
C ALA A 314 -22.16 -5.23 -12.35
N LEU A 315 -21.64 -4.59 -11.28
CA LEU A 315 -22.30 -4.57 -9.98
C LEU A 315 -23.65 -3.85 -9.99
N LEU A 316 -23.78 -2.81 -10.83
CA LEU A 316 -25.02 -2.06 -10.98
C LEU A 316 -26.07 -2.82 -11.81
N THR A 317 -25.64 -3.60 -12.80
CA THR A 317 -26.54 -4.14 -13.83
C THR A 317 -26.80 -5.65 -13.72
N LEU A 318 -25.87 -6.41 -13.11
CA LEU A 318 -25.99 -7.84 -12.99
C LEU A 318 -26.67 -8.24 -11.66
N PRO A 319 -27.45 -9.34 -11.65
CA PRO A 319 -28.00 -9.85 -10.41
C PRO A 319 -26.91 -10.45 -9.50
N ALA A 320 -27.15 -10.43 -8.19
CA ALA A 320 -26.18 -10.89 -7.19
C ALA A 320 -25.62 -12.31 -7.44
N PRO A 321 -26.38 -13.31 -7.95
CA PRO A 321 -25.81 -14.62 -8.30
C PRO A 321 -24.68 -14.58 -9.35
N ALA A 322 -24.61 -13.51 -10.15
CA ALA A 322 -23.53 -13.29 -11.11
C ALA A 322 -22.29 -12.58 -10.51
N ALA A 323 -22.18 -12.47 -9.17
CA ALA A 323 -21.16 -11.72 -8.44
C ALA A 323 -19.70 -12.08 -8.77
N VAL A 324 -19.46 -13.27 -9.33
CA VAL A 324 -18.11 -13.69 -9.77
C VAL A 324 -17.55 -12.74 -10.83
N ALA A 325 -18.36 -12.29 -11.79
CA ALA A 325 -17.91 -11.41 -12.85
C ALA A 325 -17.45 -10.02 -12.32
N PRO A 326 -18.27 -9.28 -11.54
CA PRO A 326 -17.80 -8.04 -10.93
C PRO A 326 -16.63 -8.25 -9.97
N ALA A 327 -16.55 -9.35 -9.20
CA ALA A 327 -15.44 -9.63 -8.30
C ALA A 327 -14.12 -9.77 -9.07
N LEU A 328 -14.10 -10.49 -10.20
CA LEU A 328 -12.93 -10.63 -11.06
C LEU A 328 -12.50 -9.28 -11.68
N LEU A 329 -13.45 -8.52 -12.22
CA LEU A 329 -13.19 -7.24 -12.86
C LEU A 329 -12.67 -6.19 -11.86
N LEU A 330 -13.28 -6.10 -10.68
CA LEU A 330 -12.86 -5.19 -9.61
C LEU A 330 -11.49 -5.60 -9.06
N GLY A 331 -11.27 -6.91 -8.86
CA GLY A 331 -9.98 -7.45 -8.42
C GLY A 331 -8.85 -7.14 -9.40
N PHE A 332 -9.11 -7.26 -10.71
CA PHE A 332 -8.17 -6.81 -11.74
C PHE A 332 -7.92 -5.30 -11.64
N GLY A 333 -8.97 -4.53 -11.45
CA GLY A 333 -8.91 -3.07 -11.33
C GLY A 333 -8.12 -2.58 -10.12
N PHE A 334 -8.14 -3.28 -9.00
CA PHE A 334 -7.35 -2.94 -7.80
C PHE A 334 -5.84 -2.91 -8.07
N GLY A 335 -5.36 -3.61 -9.09
CA GLY A 335 -3.96 -3.58 -9.52
C GLY A 335 -3.44 -2.20 -9.91
N VAL A 336 -4.31 -1.24 -10.17
CA VAL A 336 -3.92 0.16 -10.45
C VAL A 336 -3.18 0.81 -9.29
N PHE A 337 -3.40 0.36 -8.05
CA PHE A 337 -2.69 0.86 -6.87
C PHE A 337 -1.18 0.64 -6.98
N ALA A 338 -0.73 -0.54 -7.41
CA ALA A 338 0.69 -0.81 -7.61
C ALA A 338 1.30 0.09 -8.72
N LEU A 339 0.54 0.38 -9.76
CA LEU A 339 0.98 1.25 -10.85
C LEU A 339 1.19 2.70 -10.40
N VAL A 340 0.28 3.25 -9.59
CA VAL A 340 0.42 4.63 -9.11
C VAL A 340 1.61 4.77 -8.15
N LEU A 341 1.90 3.75 -7.33
CA LEU A 341 3.10 3.74 -6.48
C LEU A 341 4.39 3.73 -7.32
N VAL A 342 4.42 3.04 -8.47
CA VAL A 342 5.54 3.12 -9.42
C VAL A 342 5.69 4.53 -10.00
N VAL A 343 4.59 5.20 -10.32
CA VAL A 343 4.63 6.60 -10.80
C VAL A 343 5.16 7.53 -9.71
N ILE A 344 4.70 7.37 -8.48
CA ILE A 344 5.16 8.12 -7.31
C ILE A 344 6.66 7.90 -7.08
N SER A 345 7.14 6.65 -7.11
CA SER A 345 8.55 6.32 -6.89
C SER A 345 9.49 6.90 -7.95
N LYS A 346 8.97 7.21 -9.14
CA LYS A 346 9.69 7.84 -10.27
C LYS A 346 9.41 9.33 -10.40
N SER A 347 8.72 9.95 -9.44
CA SER A 347 8.44 11.38 -9.42
C SER A 347 9.57 12.15 -8.72
N GLY A 348 9.92 13.31 -9.28
CA GLY A 348 11.04 14.13 -8.78
C GLY A 348 12.40 13.66 -9.27
N SER A 349 13.43 14.45 -8.95
CA SER A 349 14.83 14.23 -9.35
C SER A 349 15.61 13.42 -8.31
N THR A 350 15.14 13.38 -7.08
CA THR A 350 15.81 12.73 -5.94
C THR A 350 14.89 11.73 -5.23
N THR A 351 15.48 10.82 -4.47
CA THR A 351 14.74 9.90 -3.58
C THR A 351 13.93 10.69 -2.53
N ALA A 352 14.45 11.85 -2.09
CA ALA A 352 13.76 12.73 -1.15
C ALA A 352 12.48 13.33 -1.76
N ASP A 353 12.52 13.74 -3.04
CA ASP A 353 11.34 14.23 -3.76
C ASP A 353 10.27 13.13 -3.94
N ALA A 354 10.70 11.93 -4.32
CA ALA A 354 9.78 10.79 -4.44
C ALA A 354 9.12 10.44 -3.10
N THR A 355 9.88 10.52 -1.99
CA THR A 355 9.33 10.32 -0.64
C THR A 355 8.35 11.43 -0.27
N ALA A 356 8.68 12.69 -0.55
CA ALA A 356 7.80 13.83 -0.30
C ALA A 356 6.51 13.73 -1.14
N MET A 357 6.61 13.30 -2.41
CA MET A 357 5.45 13.05 -3.27
C MET A 357 4.58 11.92 -2.74
N SER A 358 5.19 10.83 -2.29
CA SER A 358 4.49 9.70 -1.66
C SER A 358 3.71 10.15 -0.42
N THR A 359 4.35 10.94 0.44
CA THR A 359 3.73 11.46 1.66
C THR A 359 2.51 12.31 1.33
N VAL A 360 2.63 13.28 0.43
CA VAL A 360 1.52 14.18 0.10
C VAL A 360 0.40 13.45 -0.62
N ALA A 361 0.73 12.62 -1.62
CA ALA A 361 -0.28 11.89 -2.39
C ALA A 361 -1.08 10.92 -1.51
N GLN A 362 -0.41 10.22 -0.59
CA GLN A 362 -1.07 9.26 0.30
C GLN A 362 -1.84 9.96 1.43
N SER A 363 -1.26 10.99 2.07
CA SER A 363 -1.95 11.70 3.16
C SER A 363 -3.23 12.40 2.67
N VAL A 364 -3.11 13.18 1.59
CA VAL A 364 -4.27 13.87 0.98
C VAL A 364 -5.23 12.84 0.37
N GLY A 365 -4.70 11.84 -0.33
CA GLY A 365 -5.49 10.83 -1.00
C GLY A 365 -6.28 9.94 -0.06
N TYR A 366 -5.72 9.52 1.08
CA TYR A 366 -6.47 8.75 2.08
C TYR A 366 -7.46 9.62 2.86
N LEU A 367 -7.09 10.89 3.16
CA LEU A 367 -8.01 11.81 3.81
C LEU A 367 -9.28 12.02 2.98
N LEU A 368 -9.11 12.38 1.72
CA LEU A 368 -10.24 12.53 0.80
C LEU A 368 -10.86 11.17 0.43
N GLY A 369 -10.06 10.11 0.41
CA GLY A 369 -10.48 8.72 0.22
C GLY A 369 -11.52 8.25 1.22
N THR A 370 -11.51 8.83 2.43
CA THR A 370 -12.52 8.60 3.48
C THR A 370 -13.94 8.91 3.01
N MET A 371 -14.09 9.87 2.09
CA MET A 371 -15.38 10.24 1.53
C MET A 371 -16.02 9.13 0.69
N GLY A 372 -15.23 8.16 0.20
CA GLY A 372 -15.73 7.04 -0.58
C GLY A 372 -16.68 6.13 0.21
N PRO A 373 -16.17 5.36 1.19
CA PRO A 373 -17.01 4.49 2.00
C PRO A 373 -18.11 5.26 2.76
N PHE A 374 -17.78 6.45 3.29
CA PHE A 374 -18.74 7.30 4.00
C PHE A 374 -19.86 7.77 3.08
N GLY A 375 -19.52 8.32 1.93
CA GLY A 375 -20.50 8.86 0.98
C GLY A 375 -21.41 7.78 0.40
N LEU A 376 -20.86 6.58 0.07
CA LEU A 376 -21.67 5.46 -0.39
C LEU A 376 -22.64 4.96 0.69
N GLY A 377 -22.17 4.82 1.93
CA GLY A 377 -23.01 4.40 3.04
C GLY A 377 -24.11 5.41 3.36
N LEU A 378 -23.80 6.70 3.30
CA LEU A 378 -24.79 7.76 3.48
C LEU A 378 -25.80 7.78 2.33
N ALA A 379 -25.34 7.68 1.08
CA ALA A 379 -26.19 7.60 -0.09
C ALA A 379 -27.13 6.39 -0.03
N HIS A 380 -26.62 5.22 0.40
CA HIS A 380 -27.46 4.02 0.64
C HIS A 380 -28.53 4.28 1.69
N SER A 381 -28.17 4.87 2.84
CA SER A 381 -29.11 5.16 3.91
C SER A 381 -30.20 6.17 3.52
N LEU A 382 -29.87 7.15 2.66
CA LEU A 382 -30.81 8.18 2.21
C LEU A 382 -31.71 7.70 1.06
N SER A 383 -31.19 6.85 0.17
CA SER A 383 -31.94 6.35 -0.99
C SER A 383 -32.70 5.04 -0.72
N GLY A 384 -32.43 4.37 0.38
CA GLY A 384 -33.02 3.07 0.74
C GLY A 384 -32.60 1.91 -0.14
N GLY A 385 -31.46 2.05 -0.88
CA GLY A 385 -30.97 0.99 -1.75
C GLY A 385 -29.62 1.28 -2.37
N TRP A 386 -29.07 0.31 -3.13
CA TRP A 386 -27.72 0.38 -3.69
C TRP A 386 -27.64 1.04 -5.08
N THR A 387 -28.77 1.34 -5.73
CA THR A 387 -28.77 1.91 -7.08
C THR A 387 -28.03 3.26 -7.13
N LEU A 388 -28.37 4.22 -6.26
CA LEU A 388 -27.70 5.51 -6.21
C LEU A 388 -26.21 5.40 -5.83
N PRO A 389 -25.82 4.68 -4.76
CA PRO A 389 -24.41 4.45 -4.43
C PRO A 389 -23.60 3.85 -5.59
N LEU A 390 -24.16 2.88 -6.32
CA LEU A 390 -23.49 2.24 -7.43
C LEU A 390 -23.35 3.16 -8.65
N ILE A 391 -24.33 4.01 -8.92
CA ILE A 391 -24.21 5.06 -9.96
C ILE A 391 -23.08 6.03 -9.61
N LEU A 392 -22.98 6.47 -8.35
CA LEU A 392 -21.89 7.33 -7.88
C LEU A 392 -20.54 6.62 -8.04
N LEU A 393 -20.47 5.33 -7.71
CA LEU A 393 -19.25 4.53 -7.87
C LEU A 393 -18.82 4.40 -9.33
N VAL A 394 -19.76 4.21 -10.25
CA VAL A 394 -19.52 4.22 -11.71
C VAL A 394 -18.96 5.58 -12.15
N GLY A 395 -19.50 6.68 -11.63
CA GLY A 395 -18.96 8.03 -11.88
C GLY A 395 -17.52 8.19 -11.38
N VAL A 396 -17.21 7.69 -10.19
CA VAL A 396 -15.84 7.66 -9.62
C VAL A 396 -14.91 6.80 -10.49
N ALA A 397 -15.38 5.64 -10.94
CA ALA A 397 -14.62 4.75 -11.81
C ALA A 397 -14.34 5.38 -13.19
N ALA A 398 -15.31 6.09 -13.77
CA ALA A 398 -15.13 6.84 -15.00
C ALA A 398 -14.10 7.97 -14.83
N ALA A 399 -14.17 8.72 -13.72
CA ALA A 399 -13.16 9.74 -13.38
C ALA A 399 -11.77 9.13 -13.24
N GLN A 400 -11.65 7.93 -12.68
CA GLN A 400 -10.39 7.20 -12.58
C GLN A 400 -9.78 6.89 -13.95
N VAL A 401 -10.62 6.47 -14.93
CA VAL A 401 -10.15 6.22 -16.32
C VAL A 401 -9.65 7.51 -16.95
N VAL A 402 -10.37 8.62 -16.80
CA VAL A 402 -9.94 9.93 -17.31
C VAL A 402 -8.63 10.37 -16.70
N LEU A 403 -8.48 10.28 -15.37
CA LEU A 403 -7.24 10.64 -14.69
C LEU A 403 -6.08 9.70 -15.05
N ALA A 404 -6.33 8.40 -15.27
CA ALA A 404 -5.34 7.45 -15.78
C ALA A 404 -4.80 7.89 -17.15
N TRP A 405 -5.70 8.31 -18.03
CA TRP A 405 -5.33 8.82 -19.35
C TRP A 405 -4.50 10.11 -19.25
N LEU A 406 -4.96 11.10 -18.47
CA LEU A 406 -4.26 12.37 -18.27
C LEU A 406 -2.87 12.16 -17.63
N LEU A 407 -2.77 11.33 -16.60
CA LEU A 407 -1.53 11.04 -15.88
C LEU A 407 -0.47 10.39 -16.79
N THR A 408 -0.90 9.54 -17.72
CA THR A 408 -0.01 8.83 -18.63
C THR A 408 0.27 9.57 -19.94
N ALA A 409 -0.56 10.57 -20.32
CA ALA A 409 -0.35 11.43 -21.47
C ALA A 409 0.79 12.43 -21.26
N THR A 410 0.89 13.01 -20.06
CA THR A 410 1.89 14.04 -19.71
C THR A 410 3.35 13.58 -19.84
N LYS A 411 3.64 12.27 -19.88
CA LYS A 411 5.00 11.76 -20.09
C LYS A 411 5.47 11.80 -21.55
N ARG A 412 4.60 11.93 -22.53
CA ARG A 412 4.98 12.00 -23.95
C ARG A 412 5.52 13.38 -24.34
N ASP A 413 5.03 14.45 -23.75
CA ASP A 413 5.40 15.81 -24.10
C ASP A 413 6.82 16.18 -23.63
N GLY A 414 7.32 15.55 -22.57
CA GLY A 414 8.68 15.75 -22.04
C GLY A 414 9.77 15.09 -22.89
N VAL A 415 9.48 13.93 -23.49
CA VAL A 415 10.46 13.17 -24.31
C VAL A 415 10.56 13.73 -25.72
N SER A 416 9.51 14.33 -26.26
CA SER A 416 9.53 14.96 -27.59
C SER A 416 10.26 16.30 -27.60
N ARG A 417 10.21 17.07 -26.51
CA ARG A 417 10.96 18.34 -26.41
C ARG A 417 12.46 18.17 -26.28
N ASP A 418 12.96 17.09 -25.67
CA ASP A 418 14.39 16.83 -25.53
C ASP A 418 15.03 16.24 -26.80
N ARG A 419 14.24 15.66 -27.71
CA ARG A 419 14.70 15.18 -29.02
C ARG A 419 14.73 16.26 -30.11
N GLY A 420 13.93 17.34 -29.95
CA GLY A 420 13.92 18.48 -30.87
C GLY A 420 15.04 19.49 -30.65
N GLY A 421 15.66 19.49 -29.49
CA GLY A 421 16.71 20.46 -29.12
C GLY A 421 18.16 20.03 -29.48
N ARG A 422 18.39 18.79 -29.91
CA ARG A 422 19.75 18.28 -30.17
C ARG A 422 20.18 18.26 -31.63
N ASN A 423 19.38 18.75 -32.56
CA ASN A 423 19.69 18.67 -33.99
C ASN A 423 19.86 20.01 -34.72
N THR A 424 20.14 21.10 -33.99
CA THR A 424 20.55 22.36 -34.63
C THR A 424 21.77 22.92 -33.90
N GLY A 425 22.94 22.70 -34.50
CA GLY A 425 24.14 23.49 -34.20
C GLY A 425 25.39 22.67 -33.96
N ALA A 426 26.19 22.50 -34.96
CA ALA A 426 27.57 22.86 -35.05
C ALA A 426 28.33 22.01 -36.10
N THR A 427 28.18 22.42 -37.32
CA THR A 427 29.28 22.25 -38.31
C THR A 427 30.15 23.47 -38.13
N THR A 428 31.18 23.41 -37.29
CA THR A 428 32.30 24.37 -37.29
C THR A 428 33.51 23.66 -37.85
N ALA A 429 33.89 24.06 -39.09
CA ALA A 429 35.08 23.68 -39.76
C ALA A 429 36.32 24.07 -38.95
N VAL A 430 37.25 23.14 -38.83
CA VAL A 430 38.60 23.38 -38.30
C VAL A 430 39.43 24.00 -39.46
N PRO A 431 40.09 25.15 -39.30
CA PRO A 431 41.08 25.61 -40.27
C PRO A 431 42.39 24.86 -40.06
N LEU A 432 42.91 24.27 -41.14
CA LEU A 432 44.27 23.79 -41.23
C LEU A 432 45.24 24.97 -41.14
N ALA A 433 46.14 24.98 -40.17
CA ALA A 433 47.28 25.88 -40.13
C ALA A 433 48.42 25.25 -40.90
N GLU A 434 48.77 25.88 -42.03
CA GLU A 434 49.98 25.63 -42.81
C GLU A 434 51.23 25.99 -42.01
N GLY A 435 52.25 25.15 -42.16
CA GLY A 435 53.56 25.33 -41.65
C GLY A 435 54.36 26.37 -42.41
N SER A 436 55.34 26.97 -41.75
CA SER A 436 56.42 27.67 -42.41
C SER A 436 57.74 27.31 -41.76
N PRO A 437 58.83 27.16 -42.59
CA PRO A 437 60.14 26.76 -42.09
C PRO A 437 61.04 27.97 -41.83
N ALA A 438 61.88 27.84 -40.84
CA ALA A 438 63.27 28.33 -40.79
C ALA A 438 63.92 27.90 -39.47
#